data_c4146b99fb4b36c522dde5ecfdfa3a95
#
_entry.id   c4146b99fb4b36c522dde5ecfdfa3a95
#
_cell.length_a   1.000
_cell.length_b   1.000
_cell.length_c   1.000
_cell.angle_alpha   90.00
_cell.angle_beta   90.00
_cell.angle_gamma   90.00
#
_symmetry.space_group_name_H-M   'P 1'
#
loop_
_entity.id
_entity.type
_entity.pdbx_description
1 polymer ?
#
loop_
_entity_poly.entity_id
_entity_poly.type
_entity_poly.pdbx_seq_one_letter_code
_entity_poly.pdbx_strand_id
1 'polypeptide(L)'
;VAFTSCEDQDFTDVNNDATRVEVNTISAEMAKVRDYVPPYAVMAHRGSTFWAPEETESAWRWAREMGADYLESDLQCTKDGVILANHDDNLKRTTNIENVYSELVPATRKAFYMRHGMSEAEAEKLVEADKASFRPYYAMSYMYEELLALDAGSWFNETSIEQARESFSEQHQYISALEDQIRYAEGKMLKRDVNGERIYTVTGTWNPDKPRDCLTYKFEYVDDPQDTGNRPGVYIEFKESWLNPSDFEKRVYNKLDELGWNIITKPCDGEPFYKNNKVNVGNTNGKVILQTFSLESLRRTAEEFKGKIPMCFLLWEGNGATDLKHDTPQGYASFI
;
A
#
# COMPACT_ATOMS: atom_id res chain seq x y z
N VAL A 1 20.60 -19.54 -42.73
CA VAL A 1 19.87 -19.75 -41.47
C VAL A 1 18.48 -19.12 -41.68
N ALA A 2 17.49 -19.98 -41.93
CA ALA A 2 16.10 -19.56 -42.08
C ALA A 2 15.57 -19.30 -40.67
N PHE A 3 15.17 -18.05 -40.37
CA PHE A 3 14.30 -17.79 -39.26
C PHE A 3 12.90 -18.25 -39.66
N THR A 4 12.48 -19.38 -39.14
CA THR A 4 11.06 -19.68 -39.08
C THR A 4 10.46 -18.66 -38.13
N SER A 5 9.65 -17.74 -38.67
CA SER A 5 8.75 -16.94 -37.86
C SER A 5 7.94 -17.89 -36.99
N CYS A 6 7.78 -17.59 -35.71
CA CYS A 6 6.70 -18.20 -34.95
C CYS A 6 5.44 -18.03 -35.80
N GLU A 7 4.82 -19.12 -36.19
CA GLU A 7 3.48 -19.10 -36.74
C GLU A 7 2.66 -18.33 -35.71
N ASP A 8 2.02 -17.30 -36.16
CA ASP A 8 1.00 -16.63 -35.35
C ASP A 8 0.04 -17.72 -34.93
N GLN A 9 0.01 -18.03 -33.64
CA GLN A 9 -1.03 -18.89 -33.13
C GLN A 9 -2.33 -18.21 -33.49
N ASP A 10 -3.05 -18.82 -34.42
CA ASP A 10 -4.34 -18.31 -34.86
C ASP A 10 -5.33 -18.47 -33.72
N PHE A 11 -5.47 -17.44 -32.90
CA PHE A 11 -6.44 -17.38 -31.81
C PHE A 11 -7.89 -17.42 -32.30
N THR A 12 -8.12 -17.49 -33.62
CA THR A 12 -9.48 -17.64 -34.19
C THR A 12 -10.11 -18.97 -33.79
N ASP A 13 -9.34 -20.01 -33.58
CA ASP A 13 -9.88 -21.32 -33.13
C ASP A 13 -10.42 -21.24 -31.70
N VAL A 14 -9.79 -20.48 -30.84
CA VAL A 14 -10.29 -20.25 -29.48
C VAL A 14 -11.60 -19.45 -29.48
N ASN A 15 -11.79 -18.59 -30.47
CA ASN A 15 -13.00 -17.79 -30.63
C ASN A 15 -14.16 -18.55 -31.30
N ASN A 16 -13.90 -19.67 -31.96
CA ASN A 16 -14.93 -20.47 -32.64
C ASN A 16 -15.35 -21.70 -31.84
N ASP A 17 -14.76 -21.94 -30.68
CA ASP A 17 -15.14 -23.04 -29.81
C ASP A 17 -16.56 -22.81 -29.26
N ALA A 18 -17.32 -23.92 -29.11
CA ALA A 18 -18.61 -23.94 -28.46
C ALA A 18 -18.61 -23.47 -27.00
N THR A 19 -17.40 -23.21 -26.47
CA THR A 19 -17.12 -22.69 -25.12
C THR A 19 -16.90 -21.20 -25.09
N ARG A 20 -17.14 -20.47 -26.20
CA ARG A 20 -17.03 -19.02 -26.24
C ARG A 20 -17.95 -18.39 -25.20
N VAL A 21 -17.33 -17.77 -24.21
CA VAL A 21 -18.06 -16.99 -23.22
C VAL A 21 -18.34 -15.61 -23.83
N GLU A 22 -19.62 -15.22 -23.83
CA GLU A 22 -19.96 -13.84 -24.12
C GLU A 22 -19.48 -12.98 -22.95
N VAL A 23 -18.38 -12.30 -23.14
CA VAL A 23 -17.93 -11.26 -22.22
C VAL A 23 -18.90 -10.09 -22.38
N ASN A 24 -19.60 -9.76 -21.30
CA ASN A 24 -20.44 -8.56 -21.28
C ASN A 24 -19.58 -7.35 -21.63
N THR A 25 -20.05 -6.55 -22.58
CA THR A 25 -19.37 -5.28 -22.90
C THR A 25 -19.42 -4.40 -21.67
N ILE A 26 -18.26 -3.86 -21.25
CA ILE A 26 -18.19 -2.88 -20.16
C ILE A 26 -19.09 -1.69 -20.48
N SER A 27 -19.79 -1.16 -19.48
CA SER A 27 -20.59 0.05 -19.65
C SER A 27 -19.73 1.25 -20.06
N ALA A 28 -20.33 2.27 -20.67
CA ALA A 28 -19.63 3.49 -21.02
C ALA A 28 -19.00 4.18 -19.80
N GLU A 29 -19.63 4.06 -18.62
CA GLU A 29 -19.10 4.58 -17.36
C GLU A 29 -17.85 3.79 -16.91
N MET A 30 -17.89 2.47 -16.97
CA MET A 30 -16.72 1.63 -16.66
C MET A 30 -15.58 1.85 -17.66
N ALA A 31 -15.90 2.00 -18.95
CA ALA A 31 -14.89 2.34 -19.96
C ALA A 31 -14.21 3.68 -19.66
N LYS A 32 -14.97 4.70 -19.26
CA LYS A 32 -14.43 5.98 -18.84
C LYS A 32 -13.47 5.85 -17.65
N VAL A 33 -13.84 5.06 -16.64
CA VAL A 33 -12.99 4.84 -15.46
C VAL A 33 -11.71 4.07 -15.82
N ARG A 34 -11.81 3.06 -16.68
CA ARG A 34 -10.63 2.36 -17.24
C ARG A 34 -9.67 3.35 -17.93
N ASP A 35 -10.20 4.27 -18.69
CA ASP A 35 -9.42 5.25 -19.46
C ASP A 35 -8.79 6.36 -18.59
N TYR A 36 -9.01 6.35 -17.27
CA TYR A 36 -8.24 7.17 -16.33
C TYR A 36 -6.79 6.70 -16.16
N VAL A 37 -6.48 5.45 -16.52
CA VAL A 37 -5.12 4.92 -16.47
C VAL A 37 -4.43 5.16 -17.81
N PRO A 38 -3.22 5.72 -17.86
CA PRO A 38 -2.48 5.90 -19.09
C PRO A 38 -2.17 4.55 -19.75
N PRO A 39 -2.21 4.45 -21.09
CA PRO A 39 -1.79 3.24 -21.78
C PRO A 39 -0.30 2.97 -21.53
N TYR A 40 0.04 1.69 -21.35
CA TYR A 40 1.43 1.23 -21.10
C TYR A 40 2.07 1.82 -19.83
N ALA A 41 1.26 2.09 -18.80
CA ALA A 41 1.73 2.64 -17.54
C ALA A 41 2.80 1.76 -16.87
N VAL A 42 3.83 2.39 -16.33
CA VAL A 42 4.89 1.75 -15.56
C VAL A 42 4.51 1.78 -14.08
N MET A 43 4.27 0.60 -13.50
CA MET A 43 3.97 0.41 -12.08
C MET A 43 5.25 0.04 -11.33
N ALA A 44 5.71 0.89 -10.42
CA ALA A 44 6.86 0.58 -9.57
C ALA A 44 6.39 -0.30 -8.40
N HIS A 45 6.39 -1.63 -8.59
CA HIS A 45 5.96 -2.63 -7.62
C HIS A 45 6.76 -2.52 -6.32
N ARG A 46 6.10 -2.04 -5.25
CA ARG A 46 6.69 -1.68 -3.94
C ARG A 46 7.81 -0.64 -4.02
N GLY A 47 7.81 0.18 -5.07
CA GLY A 47 8.84 1.15 -5.37
C GLY A 47 9.95 0.61 -6.27
N SER A 48 11.14 1.18 -6.19
CA SER A 48 12.31 0.76 -6.97
C SER A 48 13.09 -0.35 -6.26
N THR A 49 12.50 -1.54 -6.20
CA THR A 49 12.96 -2.67 -5.36
C THR A 49 14.28 -3.29 -5.77
N PHE A 50 14.77 -3.02 -6.98
CA PHE A 50 16.12 -3.42 -7.39
C PHE A 50 17.21 -2.57 -6.71
N TRP A 51 16.89 -1.31 -6.38
CA TRP A 51 17.84 -0.33 -5.88
C TRP A 51 17.66 0.05 -4.41
N ALA A 52 16.50 -0.27 -3.83
CA ALA A 52 16.10 0.18 -2.51
C ALA A 52 15.19 -0.83 -1.80
N PRO A 53 15.17 -0.86 -0.46
CA PRO A 53 14.26 -1.72 0.28
C PRO A 53 12.81 -1.39 -0.06
N GLU A 54 12.02 -2.44 -0.33
CA GLU A 54 10.61 -2.31 -0.73
C GLU A 54 9.79 -1.47 0.26
N GLU A 55 8.83 -0.70 -0.27
CA GLU A 55 7.84 0.08 0.48
C GLU A 55 8.42 1.11 1.47
N THR A 56 9.64 1.55 1.23
CA THR A 56 10.30 2.58 2.02
C THR A 56 10.35 3.93 1.30
N GLU A 57 10.66 4.99 2.06
CA GLU A 57 10.92 6.32 1.52
C GLU A 57 11.88 6.30 0.34
N SER A 58 12.98 5.56 0.49
CA SER A 58 14.01 5.47 -0.55
C SER A 58 13.51 4.81 -1.82
N ALA A 59 12.75 3.71 -1.71
CA ALA A 59 12.23 2.99 -2.87
C ALA A 59 11.25 3.84 -3.69
N TRP A 60 10.33 4.53 -3.04
CA TRP A 60 9.33 5.34 -3.74
C TRP A 60 9.88 6.65 -4.27
N ARG A 61 10.73 7.34 -3.53
CA ARG A 61 11.40 8.55 -4.03
C ARG A 61 12.26 8.24 -5.26
N TRP A 62 13.00 7.14 -5.22
CA TRP A 62 13.79 6.70 -6.36
C TRP A 62 12.91 6.35 -7.58
N ALA A 63 11.83 5.59 -7.38
CA ALA A 63 10.90 5.25 -8.44
C ALA A 63 10.25 6.49 -9.08
N ARG A 64 9.87 7.48 -8.28
CA ARG A 64 9.37 8.78 -8.77
C ARG A 64 10.41 9.45 -9.68
N GLU A 65 11.66 9.55 -9.23
CA GLU A 65 12.71 10.21 -10.01
C GLU A 65 13.07 9.46 -11.30
N MET A 66 12.95 8.14 -11.29
CA MET A 66 13.10 7.32 -12.50
C MET A 66 11.94 7.44 -13.48
N GLY A 67 10.85 8.11 -13.11
CA GLY A 67 9.71 8.37 -13.98
C GLY A 67 8.67 7.26 -14.03
N ALA A 68 8.51 6.49 -12.97
CA ALA A 68 7.39 5.56 -12.84
C ALA A 68 6.06 6.34 -12.89
N ASP A 69 5.05 5.78 -13.56
CA ASP A 69 3.71 6.37 -13.62
C ASP A 69 2.94 6.17 -12.32
N TYR A 70 3.20 5.06 -11.62
CA TYR A 70 2.59 4.73 -10.34
C TYR A 70 3.63 4.20 -9.35
N LEU A 71 3.44 4.57 -8.10
CA LEU A 71 4.08 3.96 -6.94
C LEU A 71 3.10 2.94 -6.36
N GLU A 72 3.49 1.68 -6.31
CA GLU A 72 2.63 0.62 -5.80
C GLU A 72 2.94 0.31 -4.34
N SER A 73 1.92 -0.12 -3.59
CA SER A 73 2.02 -0.49 -2.18
C SER A 73 0.98 -1.53 -1.75
N ASP A 74 1.34 -2.26 -0.71
CA ASP A 74 0.53 -3.29 -0.04
C ASP A 74 0.06 -2.79 1.32
N LEU A 75 -1.24 -2.59 1.53
CA LEU A 75 -1.72 -1.92 2.74
C LEU A 75 -2.14 -2.87 3.85
N GLN A 76 -1.72 -2.53 5.06
CA GLN A 76 -2.13 -3.13 6.31
C GLN A 76 -2.45 -2.05 7.35
N CYS A 77 -3.11 -2.43 8.45
CA CYS A 77 -3.52 -1.50 9.51
C CYS A 77 -2.86 -1.83 10.85
N THR A 78 -2.37 -0.82 11.54
CA THR A 78 -1.89 -0.96 12.92
C THR A 78 -3.04 -1.12 13.92
N LYS A 79 -2.71 -1.49 15.15
CA LYS A 79 -3.68 -1.58 16.26
C LYS A 79 -4.40 -0.26 16.52
N ASP A 80 -3.72 0.86 16.36
CA ASP A 80 -4.22 2.22 16.58
C ASP A 80 -4.65 2.96 15.31
N GLY A 81 -4.78 2.23 14.17
CA GLY A 81 -5.48 2.70 12.99
C GLY A 81 -4.63 3.39 11.93
N VAL A 82 -3.31 3.43 12.05
CA VAL A 82 -2.45 3.93 10.98
C VAL A 82 -2.41 2.92 9.84
N ILE A 83 -2.64 3.39 8.62
CA ILE A 83 -2.55 2.57 7.41
C ILE A 83 -1.10 2.54 6.98
N LEU A 84 -0.50 1.35 6.98
CA LEU A 84 0.89 1.08 6.64
C LEU A 84 1.02 0.43 5.28
N ALA A 85 2.22 0.50 4.71
CA ALA A 85 2.65 -0.32 3.59
C ALA A 85 3.55 -1.46 4.09
N ASN A 86 3.12 -2.71 3.88
CA ASN A 86 3.89 -3.93 4.14
C ASN A 86 3.28 -5.12 3.41
N HIS A 87 4.07 -5.73 2.52
CA HIS A 87 3.60 -6.84 1.69
C HIS A 87 3.28 -8.10 2.48
N ASP A 88 4.24 -8.57 3.28
CA ASP A 88 4.12 -9.86 3.96
C ASP A 88 3.08 -9.81 5.08
N ASP A 89 2.52 -10.96 5.44
CA ASP A 89 1.58 -11.09 6.56
C ASP A 89 2.17 -10.54 7.86
N ASN A 90 3.48 -10.66 8.02
CA ASN A 90 4.21 -10.18 9.20
C ASN A 90 5.44 -9.37 8.81
N LEU A 91 6.03 -8.69 9.79
CA LEU A 91 7.11 -7.72 9.62
C LEU A 91 8.52 -8.31 9.63
N LYS A 92 8.68 -9.64 9.67
CA LYS A 92 9.99 -10.27 9.92
C LYS A 92 10.97 -10.12 8.75
N ARG A 93 10.49 -10.31 7.52
CA ARG A 93 11.35 -10.31 6.34
C ARG A 93 11.91 -8.92 6.02
N THR A 94 11.09 -7.90 6.20
CA THR A 94 11.38 -6.54 5.75
C THR A 94 11.78 -5.58 6.87
N THR A 95 11.89 -6.08 8.11
CA THR A 95 12.31 -5.27 9.25
C THR A 95 13.19 -6.06 10.22
N ASN A 96 13.79 -5.36 11.15
CA ASN A 96 14.57 -5.95 12.25
C ASN A 96 13.70 -6.28 13.48
N ILE A 97 12.40 -6.53 13.32
CA ILE A 97 11.44 -6.69 14.45
C ILE A 97 11.84 -7.76 15.45
N GLU A 98 12.42 -8.88 14.98
CA GLU A 98 12.87 -9.98 15.86
C GLU A 98 14.05 -9.58 16.76
N ASN A 99 14.79 -8.52 16.39
CA ASN A 99 15.87 -7.97 17.22
C ASN A 99 15.37 -6.91 18.22
N VAL A 100 14.25 -6.24 17.90
CA VAL A 100 13.68 -5.16 18.71
C VAL A 100 12.63 -5.68 19.69
N TYR A 101 11.78 -6.61 19.24
CA TYR A 101 10.68 -7.16 20.05
C TYR A 101 10.76 -8.68 20.15
N SER A 102 10.39 -9.18 21.34
CA SER A 102 10.10 -10.60 21.56
C SER A 102 8.67 -10.94 21.10
N GLU A 103 8.28 -12.20 21.25
CA GLU A 103 6.90 -12.65 20.97
C GLU A 103 5.85 -12.17 21.99
N LEU A 104 6.23 -11.26 22.88
CA LEU A 104 5.34 -10.70 23.89
C LEU A 104 4.90 -9.29 23.53
N VAL A 105 3.81 -8.84 24.15
CA VAL A 105 3.37 -7.43 24.06
C VAL A 105 4.53 -6.52 24.44
N PRO A 106 4.84 -5.48 23.67
CA PRO A 106 5.96 -4.58 23.94
C PRO A 106 5.91 -3.98 25.35
N ALA A 107 7.04 -3.94 26.03
CA ALA A 107 7.15 -3.38 27.38
C ALA A 107 6.74 -1.89 27.44
N THR A 108 6.83 -1.18 26.31
CA THR A 108 6.43 0.22 26.16
C THR A 108 4.90 0.43 26.14
N ARG A 109 4.12 -0.63 25.95
CA ARG A 109 2.67 -0.57 25.76
C ARG A 109 1.93 0.08 26.94
N LYS A 110 2.29 -0.23 28.19
CA LYS A 110 1.69 0.39 29.37
C LYS A 110 1.93 1.90 29.39
N ALA A 111 3.17 2.31 29.13
CA ALA A 111 3.52 3.74 29.06
C ALA A 111 2.78 4.47 27.92
N PHE A 112 2.58 3.79 26.77
CA PHE A 112 1.77 4.32 25.67
C PHE A 112 0.34 4.64 26.14
N TYR A 113 -0.35 3.70 26.77
CA TYR A 113 -1.71 3.92 27.26
C TYR A 113 -1.79 5.07 28.28
N MET A 114 -0.82 5.12 29.19
CA MET A 114 -0.77 6.20 30.21
C MET A 114 -0.54 7.57 29.57
N ARG A 115 0.34 7.68 28.56
CA ARG A 115 0.54 8.94 27.83
C ARG A 115 -0.73 9.40 27.11
N HIS A 116 -1.59 8.48 26.75
CA HIS A 116 -2.86 8.75 26.06
C HIS A 116 -4.06 8.72 27.02
N GLY A 117 -3.86 9.07 28.28
CA GLY A 117 -4.93 9.43 29.21
C GLY A 117 -5.46 8.30 30.08
N MET A 118 -4.89 7.10 30.01
CA MET A 118 -5.29 6.00 30.90
C MET A 118 -4.59 6.12 32.25
N SER A 119 -5.30 5.82 33.32
CA SER A 119 -4.69 5.60 34.64
C SER A 119 -3.79 4.36 34.60
N GLU A 120 -2.89 4.21 35.56
CA GLU A 120 -2.00 3.06 35.65
C GLU A 120 -2.78 1.74 35.72
N ALA A 121 -3.84 1.69 36.52
CA ALA A 121 -4.67 0.49 36.67
C ALA A 121 -5.44 0.14 35.39
N GLU A 122 -5.91 1.14 34.64
CA GLU A 122 -6.54 0.92 33.33
C GLU A 122 -5.52 0.43 32.30
N ALA A 123 -4.35 1.05 32.27
CA ALA A 123 -3.27 0.65 31.36
C ALA A 123 -2.82 -0.80 31.61
N GLU A 124 -2.70 -1.23 32.86
CA GLU A 124 -2.41 -2.63 33.21
C GLU A 124 -3.46 -3.60 32.69
N LYS A 125 -4.75 -3.28 32.88
CA LYS A 125 -5.85 -4.10 32.36
C LYS A 125 -5.83 -4.20 30.84
N LEU A 126 -5.52 -3.11 30.16
CA LEU A 126 -5.42 -3.08 28.70
C LEU A 126 -4.24 -3.93 28.20
N VAL A 127 -3.09 -3.88 28.87
CA VAL A 127 -1.95 -4.74 28.53
C VAL A 127 -2.29 -6.22 28.74
N GLU A 128 -3.00 -6.58 29.81
CA GLU A 128 -3.45 -7.96 30.02
C GLU A 128 -4.45 -8.41 28.95
N ALA A 129 -5.35 -7.52 28.53
CA ALA A 129 -6.26 -7.81 27.42
C ALA A 129 -5.52 -7.98 26.09
N ASP A 130 -4.50 -7.16 25.85
CA ASP A 130 -3.65 -7.28 24.67
C ASP A 130 -2.96 -8.64 24.58
N LYS A 131 -2.43 -9.15 25.71
CA LYS A 131 -1.76 -10.46 25.73
C LYS A 131 -2.63 -11.59 25.20
N ALA A 132 -3.92 -11.52 25.40
CA ALA A 132 -4.87 -12.55 24.96
C ALA A 132 -5.06 -12.60 23.44
N SER A 133 -4.85 -11.48 22.74
CA SER A 133 -5.06 -11.34 21.29
C SER A 133 -3.80 -11.00 20.51
N PHE A 134 -2.66 -10.90 21.18
CA PHE A 134 -1.41 -10.50 20.56
C PHE A 134 -0.92 -11.55 19.57
N ARG A 135 -0.66 -11.11 18.37
CA ARG A 135 0.00 -11.89 17.32
C ARG A 135 1.38 -11.31 17.10
N PRO A 136 2.45 -11.99 17.56
CA PRO A 136 3.81 -11.49 17.41
C PRO A 136 4.15 -11.20 15.97
N TYR A 137 4.77 -10.04 15.75
CA TYR A 137 5.29 -9.59 14.46
C TYR A 137 4.25 -9.21 13.39
N TYR A 138 2.95 -9.23 13.70
CA TYR A 138 1.90 -8.77 12.79
C TYR A 138 1.57 -7.30 13.06
N ALA A 139 1.51 -6.47 12.00
CA ALA A 139 1.28 -5.02 12.10
C ALA A 139 0.06 -4.67 12.97
N MET A 140 -1.03 -5.42 12.83
CA MET A 140 -2.28 -5.21 13.57
C MET A 140 -2.16 -5.37 15.10
N SER A 141 -1.06 -5.92 15.58
CA SER A 141 -0.80 -6.13 17.02
C SER A 141 0.01 -5.00 17.66
N TYR A 142 0.56 -4.08 16.85
CA TYR A 142 1.43 -3.00 17.34
C TYR A 142 0.77 -1.64 17.17
N MET A 143 1.10 -0.72 18.10
CA MET A 143 0.85 0.70 17.92
C MET A 143 1.84 1.26 16.90
N TYR A 144 1.45 2.28 16.17
CA TYR A 144 2.35 2.88 15.18
C TYR A 144 3.66 3.39 15.81
N GLU A 145 3.59 4.01 16.99
CA GLU A 145 4.80 4.46 17.71
C GLU A 145 5.77 3.31 18.04
N GLU A 146 5.26 2.11 18.30
CA GLU A 146 6.11 0.94 18.52
C GLU A 146 6.83 0.51 17.24
N LEU A 147 6.17 0.67 16.09
CA LEU A 147 6.75 0.33 14.79
C LEU A 147 7.81 1.34 14.33
N LEU A 148 7.80 2.56 14.85
CA LEU A 148 8.84 3.56 14.56
C LEU A 148 10.22 3.18 15.10
N ALA A 149 10.31 2.24 16.04
CA ALA A 149 11.57 1.69 16.53
C ALA A 149 12.23 0.68 15.57
N LEU A 150 11.51 0.28 14.51
CA LEU A 150 11.99 -0.72 13.56
C LEU A 150 12.73 -0.06 12.40
N ASP A 151 13.77 -0.74 11.93
CA ASP A 151 14.44 -0.41 10.67
C ASP A 151 13.94 -1.35 9.56
N ALA A 152 13.40 -0.74 8.51
CA ALA A 152 12.89 -1.43 7.32
C ALA A 152 13.93 -1.45 6.17
N GLY A 153 15.16 -1.04 6.40
CA GLY A 153 16.18 -0.91 5.36
C GLY A 153 17.37 -1.84 5.50
N SER A 154 17.79 -2.18 6.72
CA SER A 154 19.05 -2.92 6.99
C SER A 154 19.08 -4.30 6.32
N TRP A 155 17.96 -5.02 6.28
CA TRP A 155 17.86 -6.34 5.63
C TRP A 155 18.27 -6.30 4.14
N PHE A 156 17.97 -5.20 3.46
CA PHE A 156 18.27 -5.05 2.03
C PHE A 156 19.77 -5.02 1.79
N ASN A 157 20.53 -4.32 2.63
CA ASN A 157 21.99 -4.25 2.54
C ASN A 157 22.65 -5.61 2.82
N GLU A 158 22.04 -6.42 3.70
CA GLU A 158 22.54 -7.76 4.04
C GLU A 158 22.28 -8.80 2.95
N THR A 159 21.12 -8.74 2.31
CA THR A 159 20.69 -9.74 1.33
C THR A 159 20.95 -9.35 -0.11
N SER A 160 21.17 -8.07 -0.38
CA SER A 160 21.33 -7.49 -1.72
C SER A 160 22.56 -6.60 -1.82
N ILE A 161 23.69 -7.05 -1.23
CA ILE A 161 24.91 -6.26 -1.09
C ILE A 161 25.46 -5.71 -2.41
N GLU A 162 25.26 -6.41 -3.52
CA GLU A 162 25.67 -5.95 -4.85
C GLU A 162 24.83 -4.76 -5.35
N GLN A 163 23.66 -4.58 -4.80
CA GLN A 163 22.70 -3.53 -5.13
C GLN A 163 22.66 -2.45 -4.06
N ALA A 164 23.14 -2.77 -2.85
CA ALA A 164 23.12 -1.86 -1.71
C ALA A 164 23.81 -0.54 -2.02
N ARG A 165 23.22 0.54 -1.55
CA ARG A 165 23.79 1.88 -1.62
C ARG A 165 24.16 2.33 -0.22
N GLU A 166 25.28 3.00 -0.08
CA GLU A 166 25.78 3.50 1.23
C GLU A 166 24.71 4.32 1.97
N SER A 167 23.89 5.09 1.22
CA SER A 167 22.82 5.91 1.80
C SER A 167 21.77 5.13 2.59
N PHE A 168 21.60 3.83 2.38
CA PHE A 168 20.63 3.03 3.15
C PHE A 168 21.16 2.52 4.48
N SER A 169 22.46 2.45 4.64
CA SER A 169 23.08 2.12 5.93
C SER A 169 23.16 3.32 6.87
N GLU A 170 23.08 4.54 6.33
CA GLU A 170 23.23 5.79 7.10
C GLU A 170 21.89 6.41 7.55
N GLN A 171 20.80 6.10 6.89
CA GLN A 171 19.47 6.62 7.23
C GLN A 171 18.52 5.52 7.64
N HIS A 172 17.90 5.69 8.80
CA HIS A 172 16.82 4.84 9.26
C HIS A 172 15.66 4.84 8.24
N GLN A 173 15.28 3.66 7.75
CA GLN A 173 14.12 3.48 6.90
C GLN A 173 12.94 3.02 7.77
N TYR A 174 11.91 3.87 7.86
CA TYR A 174 10.69 3.53 8.57
C TYR A 174 9.79 2.63 7.72
N ILE A 175 8.95 1.83 8.37
CA ILE A 175 7.77 1.28 7.72
C ILE A 175 6.89 2.48 7.33
N SER A 176 6.62 2.64 6.05
CA SER A 176 5.91 3.82 5.56
C SER A 176 4.40 3.71 5.82
N ALA A 177 3.77 4.86 6.07
CA ALA A 177 2.32 4.98 6.03
C ALA A 177 1.82 5.27 4.60
N LEU A 178 0.54 5.01 4.32
CA LEU A 178 -0.10 5.42 3.06
C LEU A 178 0.05 6.93 2.82
N GLU A 179 -0.03 7.75 3.87
CA GLU A 179 0.21 9.19 3.74
C GLU A 179 1.63 9.48 3.25
N ASP A 180 2.63 8.74 3.72
CA ASP A 180 4.01 8.91 3.27
C ASP A 180 4.16 8.67 1.77
N GLN A 181 3.61 7.55 1.27
CA GLN A 181 3.64 7.24 -0.17
C GLN A 181 3.03 8.38 -1.00
N ILE A 182 1.88 8.90 -0.57
CA ILE A 182 1.21 10.01 -1.23
C ILE A 182 2.10 11.27 -1.21
N ARG A 183 2.71 11.60 -0.08
CA ARG A 183 3.61 12.77 0.01
C ARG A 183 4.86 12.60 -0.85
N TYR A 184 5.39 11.38 -0.94
CA TYR A 184 6.49 11.11 -1.88
C TYR A 184 6.06 11.28 -3.33
N ALA A 185 4.85 10.83 -3.71
CA ALA A 185 4.31 11.09 -5.04
C ALA A 185 4.13 12.59 -5.34
N GLU A 186 3.88 13.40 -4.32
CA GLU A 186 3.77 14.88 -4.41
C GLU A 186 5.13 15.60 -4.45
N GLY A 187 6.26 14.90 -4.42
CA GLY A 187 7.58 15.51 -4.44
C GLY A 187 8.11 15.90 -3.06
N LYS A 188 7.56 15.31 -1.99
CA LYS A 188 7.99 15.53 -0.62
C LYS A 188 8.88 14.39 -0.12
N MET A 189 9.49 14.60 1.04
CA MET A 189 10.20 13.61 1.83
C MET A 189 9.90 13.82 3.33
N LEU A 190 10.23 12.82 4.15
CA LEU A 190 10.04 12.94 5.60
C LEU A 190 10.85 14.12 6.15
N LYS A 191 10.21 14.93 6.99
CA LYS A 191 10.95 15.87 7.82
C LYS A 191 11.54 15.13 9.01
N ARG A 192 12.84 15.30 9.20
CA ARG A 192 13.60 14.65 10.27
C ARG A 192 14.18 15.72 11.20
N ASP A 193 14.35 15.36 12.46
CA ASP A 193 15.03 16.18 13.44
C ASP A 193 16.57 16.10 13.28
N VAL A 194 17.29 16.73 14.20
CA VAL A 194 18.76 16.77 14.21
C VAL A 194 19.41 15.40 14.45
N ASN A 195 18.66 14.44 14.96
CA ASN A 195 19.10 13.06 15.18
C ASN A 195 18.73 12.13 14.01
N GLY A 196 18.06 12.65 12.99
CA GLY A 196 17.55 11.87 11.86
C GLY A 196 16.19 11.22 12.12
N GLU A 197 15.56 11.49 13.25
CA GLU A 197 14.27 10.91 13.62
C GLU A 197 13.11 11.62 12.93
N ARG A 198 12.10 10.83 12.54
CA ARG A 198 10.87 11.34 11.94
C ARG A 198 10.14 12.31 12.88
N ILE A 199 9.73 13.45 12.37
CA ILE A 199 8.93 14.43 13.12
C ILE A 199 7.43 14.14 12.93
N TYR A 200 6.73 13.95 14.03
CA TYR A 200 5.28 13.77 14.07
C TYR A 200 4.69 14.25 15.39
N THR A 201 3.38 14.39 15.45
CA THR A 201 2.63 14.62 16.69
C THR A 201 1.47 13.63 16.78
N VAL A 202 1.09 13.25 18.00
CA VAL A 202 -0.07 12.41 18.28
C VAL A 202 -0.99 13.17 19.21
N THR A 203 -2.26 13.22 18.88
CA THR A 203 -3.31 13.82 19.71
C THR A 203 -4.46 12.84 19.92
N GLY A 204 -5.21 13.04 21.00
CA GLY A 204 -6.33 12.17 21.36
C GLY A 204 -6.11 11.44 22.67
N THR A 205 -7.19 10.84 23.16
CA THR A 205 -7.20 10.01 24.37
C THR A 205 -7.53 8.58 23.95
N TRP A 206 -6.77 7.62 24.47
CA TRP A 206 -7.01 6.21 24.14
C TRP A 206 -8.44 5.80 24.49
N ASN A 207 -9.09 5.12 23.58
CA ASN A 207 -10.41 4.52 23.78
C ASN A 207 -10.40 3.05 23.35
N PRO A 208 -10.48 2.11 24.27
CA PRO A 208 -10.44 0.68 23.94
C PRO A 208 -11.63 0.20 23.10
N ASP A 209 -12.75 0.90 23.10
CA ASP A 209 -13.93 0.59 22.28
C ASP A 209 -13.75 1.07 20.82
N LYS A 210 -12.86 2.02 20.59
CA LYS A 210 -12.56 2.59 19.28
C LYS A 210 -11.05 2.78 19.08
N PRO A 211 -10.27 1.71 19.18
CA PRO A 211 -8.80 1.81 19.24
C PRO A 211 -8.20 2.44 17.96
N ARG A 212 -8.87 2.30 16.82
CA ARG A 212 -8.38 2.79 15.53
C ARG A 212 -8.86 4.19 15.17
N ASP A 213 -9.68 4.82 16.03
CA ASP A 213 -10.33 6.11 15.75
C ASP A 213 -10.11 7.13 16.86
N CYS A 214 -9.34 6.80 17.88
CA CYS A 214 -9.18 7.63 19.07
C CYS A 214 -7.91 8.47 19.09
N LEU A 215 -6.92 8.13 18.27
CA LEU A 215 -5.69 8.88 18.13
C LEU A 215 -5.57 9.45 16.71
N THR A 216 -5.00 10.65 16.62
CA THR A 216 -4.70 11.30 15.35
C THR A 216 -3.21 11.56 15.25
N TYR A 217 -2.57 10.93 14.27
CA TYR A 217 -1.18 11.16 13.90
C TYR A 217 -1.10 12.27 12.87
N LYS A 218 -0.23 13.24 13.12
CA LYS A 218 0.09 14.31 12.18
C LYS A 218 1.58 14.23 11.85
N PHE A 219 1.89 13.87 10.62
CA PHE A 219 3.26 13.75 10.13
C PHE A 219 3.73 15.06 9.50
N GLU A 220 5.05 15.30 9.56
CA GLU A 220 5.67 16.45 8.93
C GLU A 220 6.54 16.04 7.73
N TYR A 221 6.47 16.86 6.69
CA TYR A 221 7.18 16.63 5.43
C TYR A 221 7.86 17.93 4.98
N VAL A 222 8.88 17.79 4.14
CA VAL A 222 9.56 18.91 3.48
C VAL A 222 9.62 18.63 1.97
N ASP A 223 9.91 19.67 1.19
CA ASP A 223 10.19 19.48 -0.23
C ASP A 223 11.44 18.60 -0.40
N ASP A 224 11.34 17.64 -1.32
CA ASP A 224 12.49 16.79 -1.63
C ASP A 224 13.46 17.56 -2.53
N PRO A 225 14.71 17.80 -2.09
CA PRO A 225 15.70 18.52 -2.90
C PRO A 225 16.08 17.76 -4.17
N GLN A 226 15.78 16.46 -4.28
CA GLN A 226 16.01 15.65 -5.46
C GLN A 226 14.79 15.60 -6.39
N ASP A 227 13.67 16.24 -6.05
CA ASP A 227 12.47 16.25 -6.86
C ASP A 227 12.71 16.94 -8.21
N THR A 228 12.53 16.17 -9.28
CA THR A 228 12.64 16.66 -10.67
C THR A 228 11.31 17.02 -11.31
N GLY A 229 10.21 16.93 -10.56
CA GLY A 229 8.88 17.34 -10.99
C GLY A 229 7.99 16.22 -11.52
N ASN A 230 8.38 14.93 -11.39
CA ASN A 230 7.49 13.82 -11.65
C ASN A 230 6.40 13.73 -10.56
N ARG A 231 5.16 13.47 -10.98
CA ARG A 231 4.00 13.32 -10.11
C ARG A 231 3.30 12.01 -10.45
N PRO A 232 3.82 10.87 -9.95
CA PRO A 232 3.18 9.58 -10.16
C PRO A 232 1.85 9.48 -9.42
N GLY A 233 0.99 8.58 -9.86
CA GLY A 233 -0.13 8.10 -9.08
C GLY A 233 0.30 7.07 -8.05
N VAL A 234 -0.67 6.53 -7.29
CA VAL A 234 -0.48 5.42 -6.37
C VAL A 234 -1.33 4.22 -6.80
N TYR A 235 -0.75 3.03 -6.70
CA TYR A 235 -1.40 1.77 -6.98
C TYR A 235 -1.44 0.96 -5.69
N ILE A 236 -2.62 0.77 -5.12
CA ILE A 236 -2.83 0.36 -3.73
C ILE A 236 -3.42 -1.03 -3.69
N GLU A 237 -2.74 -2.00 -3.05
CA GLU A 237 -3.28 -3.31 -2.73
C GLU A 237 -3.90 -3.34 -1.33
N PHE A 238 -5.16 -3.76 -1.24
CA PHE A 238 -5.75 -4.20 0.02
C PHE A 238 -5.31 -5.63 0.29
N LYS A 239 -4.44 -5.81 1.27
CA LYS A 239 -3.96 -7.13 1.69
C LYS A 239 -5.10 -7.98 2.27
N GLU A 240 -4.81 -9.23 2.55
CA GLU A 240 -5.75 -10.22 3.03
C GLU A 240 -6.68 -9.70 4.14
N SER A 241 -7.97 -10.00 4.03
CA SER A 241 -9.00 -9.45 4.91
C SER A 241 -8.80 -9.78 6.40
N TRP A 242 -8.09 -10.86 6.73
CA TRP A 242 -7.81 -11.22 8.12
C TRP A 242 -6.68 -10.40 8.77
N LEU A 243 -5.86 -9.70 7.97
CA LEU A 243 -4.81 -8.79 8.44
C LEU A 243 -5.36 -7.41 8.82
N ASN A 244 -6.56 -7.10 8.35
CA ASN A 244 -7.12 -5.76 8.39
C ASN A 244 -8.50 -5.75 9.08
N PRO A 245 -8.93 -4.61 9.63
CA PRO A 245 -10.29 -4.47 10.15
C PRO A 245 -11.33 -4.59 9.02
N SER A 246 -12.54 -5.02 9.36
CA SER A 246 -13.63 -5.22 8.38
C SER A 246 -14.09 -3.94 7.66
N ASP A 247 -13.72 -2.77 8.16
CA ASP A 247 -13.98 -1.45 7.58
C ASP A 247 -12.73 -0.84 6.89
N PHE A 248 -11.76 -1.67 6.53
CA PHE A 248 -10.45 -1.19 6.06
C PHE A 248 -10.55 -0.37 4.77
N GLU A 249 -11.36 -0.82 3.81
CA GLU A 249 -11.56 -0.12 2.54
C GLU A 249 -12.16 1.27 2.77
N LYS A 250 -13.07 1.40 3.71
CA LYS A 250 -13.64 2.68 4.13
C LYS A 250 -12.60 3.58 4.81
N ARG A 251 -11.69 3.02 5.61
CA ARG A 251 -10.58 3.78 6.21
C ARG A 251 -9.65 4.34 5.16
N VAL A 252 -9.33 3.54 4.13
CA VAL A 252 -8.54 4.01 2.98
C VAL A 252 -9.29 5.10 2.22
N TYR A 253 -10.59 4.92 1.96
CA TYR A 253 -11.43 5.94 1.33
C TYR A 253 -11.35 7.28 2.09
N ASN A 254 -11.54 7.25 3.41
CA ASN A 254 -11.50 8.44 4.26
C ASN A 254 -10.10 9.08 4.27
N LYS A 255 -9.04 8.27 4.32
CA LYS A 255 -7.66 8.79 4.28
C LYS A 255 -7.33 9.43 2.93
N LEU A 256 -7.73 8.84 1.82
CA LEU A 256 -7.58 9.45 0.49
C LEU A 256 -8.36 10.77 0.39
N ASP A 257 -9.54 10.83 0.99
CA ASP A 257 -10.36 12.06 1.03
C ASP A 257 -9.68 13.17 1.84
N GLU A 258 -9.22 12.84 3.04
CA GLU A 258 -8.45 13.73 3.92
C GLU A 258 -7.22 14.32 3.20
N LEU A 259 -6.50 13.48 2.46
CA LEU A 259 -5.29 13.88 1.73
C LEU A 259 -5.58 14.57 0.39
N GLY A 260 -6.84 14.66 -0.03
CA GLY A 260 -7.24 15.25 -1.30
C GLY A 260 -6.94 14.37 -2.52
N TRP A 261 -6.80 13.08 -2.31
CA TRP A 261 -6.51 12.10 -3.35
C TRP A 261 -7.72 11.27 -3.79
N ASN A 262 -8.88 11.50 -3.19
CA ASN A 262 -10.12 10.85 -3.60
C ASN A 262 -10.78 11.62 -4.76
N ILE A 263 -10.71 11.08 -5.97
CA ILE A 263 -11.29 11.72 -7.16
C ILE A 263 -12.82 11.79 -7.17
N ILE A 264 -13.48 11.01 -6.30
CA ILE A 264 -14.95 11.04 -6.15
C ILE A 264 -15.38 12.37 -5.53
N THR A 265 -14.63 12.85 -4.56
CA THR A 265 -14.89 14.10 -3.84
C THR A 265 -14.11 15.27 -4.43
N LYS A 266 -12.94 15.00 -5.01
CA LYS A 266 -12.05 16.01 -5.60
C LYS A 266 -11.55 15.56 -6.98
N PRO A 267 -12.37 15.65 -8.03
CA PRO A 267 -11.98 15.27 -9.38
C PRO A 267 -10.89 16.20 -9.95
N CYS A 268 -10.11 15.67 -10.87
CA CYS A 268 -8.99 16.33 -11.55
C CYS A 268 -9.19 16.29 -13.07
N ASP A 269 -10.32 16.81 -13.55
CA ASP A 269 -10.68 16.74 -14.96
C ASP A 269 -9.74 17.61 -15.83
N GLY A 270 -9.39 17.08 -17.00
CA GLY A 270 -8.68 17.82 -18.04
C GLY A 270 -7.15 17.87 -17.89
N GLU A 271 -6.58 17.30 -16.84
CA GLU A 271 -5.12 17.24 -16.70
C GLU A 271 -4.55 16.08 -17.54
N PRO A 272 -3.44 16.32 -18.30
CA PRO A 272 -2.80 15.28 -19.07
C PRO A 272 -1.94 14.37 -18.19
N PHE A 273 -1.77 13.10 -18.58
CA PHE A 273 -0.91 12.16 -17.88
C PHE A 273 0.58 12.55 -17.87
N TYR A 274 1.01 13.28 -18.89
CA TYR A 274 2.39 13.76 -19.03
C TYR A 274 2.38 15.26 -19.34
N LYS A 275 3.20 16.02 -18.62
CA LYS A 275 3.30 17.48 -18.76
C LYS A 275 4.78 17.90 -18.67
N ASN A 276 5.24 18.68 -19.65
CA ASN A 276 6.63 19.14 -19.71
C ASN A 276 7.67 18.00 -19.66
N ASN A 277 7.41 16.89 -20.33
CA ASN A 277 8.21 15.67 -20.33
C ASN A 277 8.36 15.02 -18.92
N LYS A 278 7.40 15.24 -18.04
CA LYS A 278 7.33 14.65 -16.71
C LYS A 278 6.03 13.86 -16.54
N VAL A 279 6.08 12.85 -15.72
CA VAL A 279 4.88 12.13 -15.25
C VAL A 279 4.00 13.11 -14.48
N ASN A 280 2.71 13.10 -14.77
CA ASN A 280 1.72 13.99 -14.15
C ASN A 280 0.45 13.22 -13.73
N VAL A 281 0.52 11.90 -13.66
CA VAL A 281 -0.61 11.00 -13.32
C VAL A 281 -1.23 11.35 -11.97
N GLY A 282 -0.42 11.70 -10.98
CA GLY A 282 -0.85 12.11 -9.64
C GLY A 282 -1.73 13.37 -9.60
N ASN A 283 -1.82 14.11 -10.70
CA ASN A 283 -2.69 15.28 -10.85
C ASN A 283 -3.92 15.00 -11.72
N THR A 284 -4.17 13.76 -12.11
CA THR A 284 -5.28 13.34 -12.99
C THR A 284 -6.32 12.52 -12.23
N ASN A 285 -7.43 12.19 -12.88
CA ASN A 285 -8.41 11.25 -12.34
C ASN A 285 -7.87 9.81 -12.24
N GLY A 286 -6.73 9.51 -12.83
CA GLY A 286 -6.02 8.24 -12.72
C GLY A 286 -5.06 8.14 -11.52
N LYS A 287 -5.01 9.14 -10.64
CA LYS A 287 -4.01 9.18 -9.57
C LYS A 287 -4.07 8.05 -8.54
N VAL A 288 -5.17 7.31 -8.47
CA VAL A 288 -5.33 6.14 -7.60
C VAL A 288 -5.85 4.97 -8.41
N ILE A 289 -5.19 3.83 -8.27
CA ILE A 289 -5.69 2.52 -8.69
C ILE A 289 -5.76 1.66 -7.45
N LEU A 290 -6.82 0.87 -7.32
CA LEU A 290 -7.03 -0.06 -6.21
C LEU A 290 -6.92 -1.50 -6.72
N GLN A 291 -6.33 -2.39 -5.92
CA GLN A 291 -6.22 -3.80 -6.25
C GLN A 291 -6.40 -4.68 -5.01
N THR A 292 -6.72 -5.94 -5.21
CA THR A 292 -6.79 -6.95 -4.16
C THR A 292 -6.87 -8.36 -4.74
N PHE A 293 -6.34 -9.35 -4.03
CA PHE A 293 -6.58 -10.77 -4.28
C PHE A 293 -7.86 -11.29 -3.60
N SER A 294 -8.43 -10.52 -2.66
CA SER A 294 -9.61 -10.93 -1.89
C SER A 294 -10.89 -10.48 -2.57
N LEU A 295 -11.75 -11.43 -2.96
CA LEU A 295 -13.07 -11.13 -3.52
C LEU A 295 -13.96 -10.37 -2.53
N GLU A 296 -13.83 -10.65 -1.24
CA GLU A 296 -14.56 -9.93 -0.19
C GLU A 296 -14.12 -8.48 -0.11
N SER A 297 -12.82 -8.22 -0.11
CA SER A 297 -12.26 -6.86 -0.16
C SER A 297 -12.67 -6.12 -1.45
N LEU A 298 -12.65 -6.80 -2.60
CA LEU A 298 -13.10 -6.22 -3.86
C LEU A 298 -14.56 -5.74 -3.80
N ARG A 299 -15.45 -6.54 -3.19
CA ARG A 299 -16.86 -6.17 -3.01
C ARG A 299 -17.01 -4.94 -2.12
N ARG A 300 -16.33 -4.91 -0.97
CA ARG A 300 -16.30 -3.72 -0.09
C ARG A 300 -15.72 -2.49 -0.79
N THR A 301 -14.64 -2.67 -1.56
CA THR A 301 -14.06 -1.60 -2.35
C THR A 301 -15.04 -1.07 -3.40
N ALA A 302 -15.75 -1.94 -4.11
CA ALA A 302 -16.75 -1.54 -5.09
C ALA A 302 -17.92 -0.78 -4.43
N GLU A 303 -18.32 -1.17 -3.23
CA GLU A 303 -19.38 -0.50 -2.46
C GLU A 303 -18.95 0.89 -2.00
N GLU A 304 -17.74 1.03 -1.40
CA GLU A 304 -17.25 2.31 -0.88
C GLU A 304 -16.90 3.29 -2.00
N PHE A 305 -16.20 2.83 -3.04
CA PHE A 305 -15.73 3.67 -4.14
C PHE A 305 -16.69 3.74 -5.33
N LYS A 306 -17.81 2.99 -5.28
CA LYS A 306 -18.91 3.02 -6.26
C LYS A 306 -18.46 2.79 -7.72
N GLY A 307 -17.39 2.03 -7.92
CA GLY A 307 -16.82 1.78 -9.23
C GLY A 307 -16.29 3.02 -9.96
N LYS A 308 -15.99 4.11 -9.24
CA LYS A 308 -15.54 5.39 -9.83
C LYS A 308 -14.03 5.60 -9.80
N ILE A 309 -13.30 4.67 -9.24
CA ILE A 309 -11.83 4.60 -9.24
C ILE A 309 -11.43 3.32 -9.96
N PRO A 310 -10.37 3.31 -10.79
CA PRO A 310 -9.86 2.10 -11.40
C PRO A 310 -9.57 1.02 -10.35
N MET A 311 -10.09 -0.19 -10.58
CA MET A 311 -9.93 -1.34 -9.67
C MET A 311 -9.45 -2.55 -10.45
N CYS A 312 -8.51 -3.29 -9.87
CA CYS A 312 -8.01 -4.56 -10.38
C CYS A 312 -8.31 -5.67 -9.39
N PHE A 313 -8.93 -6.74 -9.86
CA PHE A 313 -8.96 -7.99 -9.12
C PHE A 313 -7.76 -8.83 -9.53
N LEU A 314 -6.94 -9.16 -8.55
CA LEU A 314 -5.72 -9.95 -8.77
C LEU A 314 -6.07 -11.43 -8.72
N LEU A 315 -5.57 -12.19 -9.68
CA LEU A 315 -5.78 -13.62 -9.78
C LEU A 315 -4.47 -14.33 -9.42
N TRP A 316 -4.57 -15.28 -8.49
CA TRP A 316 -3.47 -16.13 -8.13
C TRP A 316 -3.61 -17.50 -8.80
N GLU A 317 -2.54 -17.96 -9.42
CA GLU A 317 -2.44 -19.28 -10.03
C GLU A 317 -1.70 -20.23 -9.10
N GLY A 318 -2.29 -21.39 -8.76
CA GLY A 318 -1.64 -22.40 -7.94
C GLY A 318 -2.30 -22.75 -6.60
N ASN A 319 -1.54 -23.36 -5.70
CA ASN A 319 -1.99 -23.80 -4.38
C ASN A 319 -2.34 -22.60 -3.49
N GLY A 320 -3.61 -22.36 -3.25
CA GLY A 320 -4.12 -21.23 -2.46
C GLY A 320 -5.15 -20.37 -3.19
N ALA A 321 -5.28 -20.52 -4.51
CA ALA A 321 -6.41 -19.93 -5.24
C ALA A 321 -7.69 -20.69 -4.84
N THR A 322 -8.50 -20.06 -4.02
CA THR A 322 -9.68 -20.71 -3.42
C THR A 322 -10.90 -20.69 -4.33
N ASP A 323 -11.01 -19.69 -5.21
CA ASP A 323 -12.26 -19.37 -5.90
C ASP A 323 -12.21 -19.55 -7.42
N LEU A 324 -11.03 -19.81 -7.97
CA LEU A 324 -10.84 -20.02 -9.40
C LEU A 324 -10.28 -21.40 -9.69
N LYS A 325 -10.98 -22.16 -10.52
CA LYS A 325 -10.42 -23.34 -11.15
C LYS A 325 -9.74 -22.91 -12.45
N HIS A 326 -8.44 -22.61 -12.35
CA HIS A 326 -7.67 -21.87 -13.36
C HIS A 326 -7.18 -22.67 -14.56
N ASP A 327 -7.43 -23.95 -14.57
CA ASP A 327 -6.89 -24.85 -15.55
C ASP A 327 -7.65 -24.85 -16.88
N THR A 328 -8.70 -24.02 -16.98
CA THR A 328 -9.48 -23.90 -18.21
C THR A 328 -9.95 -22.47 -18.47
N PRO A 329 -10.11 -22.07 -19.76
CA PRO A 329 -10.74 -20.77 -20.09
C PRO A 329 -12.12 -20.59 -19.48
N GLN A 330 -12.89 -21.67 -19.32
CA GLN A 330 -14.21 -21.65 -18.68
C GLN A 330 -14.13 -21.32 -17.19
N GLY A 331 -13.09 -21.78 -16.50
CA GLY A 331 -12.84 -21.46 -15.09
C GLY A 331 -12.70 -19.97 -14.89
N TYR A 332 -11.91 -19.30 -15.73
CA TYR A 332 -11.77 -17.83 -15.71
C TYR A 332 -13.08 -17.14 -16.08
N ALA A 333 -13.71 -17.56 -17.15
CA ALA A 333 -14.91 -16.93 -17.66
C ALA A 333 -16.13 -17.06 -16.72
N SER A 334 -16.23 -18.15 -15.96
CA SER A 334 -17.30 -18.33 -14.98
C SER A 334 -17.12 -17.48 -13.75
N PHE A 335 -15.92 -16.94 -13.53
CA PHE A 335 -15.62 -16.05 -12.43
C PHE A 335 -15.90 -14.58 -12.77
N ILE A 336 -15.58 -14.16 -14.00
CA ILE A 336 -15.85 -12.81 -14.52
C ILE A 336 -17.35 -12.61 -14.78
#